data_122509cb4914546745dc8cd66843fe51
#
_entry.id   122509cb4914546745dc8cd66843fe51
#
_cell.length_a   1.000
_cell.length_b   1.000
_cell.length_c   1.000
_cell.angle_alpha   90.00
_cell.angle_beta   90.00
_cell.angle_gamma   90.00
#
_symmetry.space_group_name_H-M   'P 1'
#
loop_
_entity.id
_entity.type
_entity.pdbx_description
1 polymer ?
#
loop_
_entity_poly.entity_id
_entity_poly.type
_entity_poly.pdbx_seq_one_letter_code
_entity_poly.pdbx_strand_id
1 'polypeptide(L)'
;DFCAAQDFWLDDYALFMALKAEQGQAGLADWPDALRTREPSALAAARVRLTDAVDYHKAVQFFFFTQWSALKTYANQKGIQLVGDIPIYVSPDSSDLWTRPELFQTDGQVHLTQVAGCPPDAFAADGQLWGNPLYDWPRHEAEHFAWWKRRMKHATSIYDVVRIDHFRGFESYYSIPAGNTTAAGGKWVKGPDRAFIDAMHEALGQGGIIAEDLGYLTPEVKTMLAASGYPGMKIMQFAFDSREPGNYLPYTYTRNSVVYTGTHDNVTTEGWRATASPEDVHYACRYLRCTPKDLTEAMIAACLSCVSDMAIIPMADWLHLGAEARINTPQHTGLQLAVASDHAPDEPAGGPHRRSDDPV
;
A
#
# COMPACT_ATOMS: atom_id res chain seq x y z
N ASP A 1 -29.18 -4.98 5.57
CA ASP A 1 -28.69 -3.61 5.62
C ASP A 1 -27.24 -3.47 5.18
N PHE A 2 -26.28 -4.28 5.70
CA PHE A 2 -24.87 -4.20 5.28
C PHE A 2 -24.68 -4.45 3.77
N CYS A 3 -25.26 -5.52 3.22
CA CYS A 3 -25.14 -5.83 1.79
C CYS A 3 -25.68 -4.71 0.91
N ALA A 4 -26.82 -4.09 1.29
CA ALA A 4 -27.38 -2.97 0.55
C ALA A 4 -26.51 -1.71 0.63
N ALA A 5 -25.82 -1.47 1.74
CA ALA A 5 -24.89 -0.35 1.88
C ALA A 5 -23.56 -0.55 1.14
N GLN A 6 -23.21 -1.80 0.80
CA GLN A 6 -21.98 -2.19 0.12
C GLN A 6 -22.23 -2.79 -1.28
N ASP A 7 -23.39 -2.59 -1.86
CA ASP A 7 -23.84 -3.20 -3.13
C ASP A 7 -22.91 -2.86 -4.31
N PHE A 8 -22.23 -1.72 -4.27
CA PHE A 8 -21.34 -1.24 -5.32
C PHE A 8 -20.08 -2.09 -5.54
N TRP A 9 -19.76 -3.01 -4.62
CA TRP A 9 -18.59 -3.89 -4.73
C TRP A 9 -18.81 -5.31 -4.17
N LEU A 10 -19.61 -5.46 -3.11
CA LEU A 10 -19.64 -6.66 -2.28
C LEU A 10 -20.15 -7.88 -3.02
N ASP A 11 -21.20 -7.74 -3.84
CA ASP A 11 -21.80 -8.84 -4.60
C ASP A 11 -20.85 -9.43 -5.63
N ASP A 12 -20.14 -8.55 -6.35
CA ASP A 12 -19.17 -8.97 -7.36
C ASP A 12 -17.90 -9.54 -6.71
N TYR A 13 -17.43 -8.94 -5.62
CA TYR A 13 -16.31 -9.46 -4.84
C TYR A 13 -16.61 -10.87 -4.29
N ALA A 14 -17.77 -11.05 -3.68
CA ALA A 14 -18.15 -12.34 -3.09
C ALA A 14 -18.27 -13.44 -4.15
N LEU A 15 -18.85 -13.10 -5.32
CA LEU A 15 -18.91 -14.02 -6.45
C LEU A 15 -17.53 -14.32 -7.02
N PHE A 16 -16.67 -13.32 -7.16
CA PHE A 16 -15.28 -13.49 -7.61
C PHE A 16 -14.53 -14.47 -6.70
N MET A 17 -14.60 -14.28 -5.38
CA MET A 17 -13.93 -15.14 -4.41
C MET A 17 -14.48 -16.58 -4.40
N ALA A 18 -15.79 -16.73 -4.56
CA ALA A 18 -16.43 -18.04 -4.66
C ALA A 18 -15.98 -18.79 -5.95
N LEU A 19 -15.95 -18.08 -7.08
CA LEU A 19 -15.44 -18.62 -8.35
C LEU A 19 -13.95 -18.96 -8.24
N LYS A 20 -13.14 -18.09 -7.64
CA LYS A 20 -11.71 -18.34 -7.45
C LYS A 20 -11.46 -19.62 -6.66
N ALA A 21 -12.23 -19.86 -5.61
CA ALA A 21 -12.16 -21.11 -4.85
C ALA A 21 -12.59 -22.33 -5.70
N GLU A 22 -13.65 -22.20 -6.48
CA GLU A 22 -14.12 -23.26 -7.41
C GLU A 22 -13.07 -23.59 -8.48
N GLN A 23 -12.34 -22.58 -8.97
CA GLN A 23 -11.25 -22.76 -9.95
C GLN A 23 -9.93 -23.18 -9.30
N GLY A 24 -9.93 -23.66 -8.07
CA GLY A 24 -8.72 -24.16 -7.40
C GLY A 24 -7.68 -23.07 -7.12
N GLN A 25 -8.10 -21.84 -6.89
CA GLN A 25 -7.26 -20.65 -6.68
C GLN A 25 -6.48 -20.21 -7.95
N ALA A 26 -6.88 -20.68 -9.13
CA ALA A 26 -6.30 -20.21 -10.40
C ALA A 26 -6.43 -18.69 -10.54
N GLY A 27 -5.46 -18.06 -11.18
CA GLY A 27 -5.51 -16.63 -11.51
C GLY A 27 -6.64 -16.32 -12.51
N LEU A 28 -7.15 -15.09 -12.49
CA LEU A 28 -8.23 -14.67 -13.39
C LEU A 28 -7.94 -14.97 -14.87
N ALA A 29 -6.68 -14.80 -15.29
CA ALA A 29 -6.25 -15.06 -16.67
C ALA A 29 -6.46 -16.53 -17.12
N ASP A 30 -6.45 -17.46 -16.17
CA ASP A 30 -6.57 -18.89 -16.42
C ASP A 30 -8.01 -19.42 -16.29
N TRP A 31 -8.97 -18.53 -16.00
CA TRP A 31 -10.38 -18.96 -15.88
C TRP A 31 -10.99 -19.30 -17.24
N PRO A 32 -12.01 -20.17 -17.27
CA PRO A 32 -12.80 -20.40 -18.48
C PRO A 32 -13.33 -19.10 -19.04
N ASP A 33 -13.28 -18.95 -20.37
CA ASP A 33 -13.61 -17.72 -21.08
C ASP A 33 -14.95 -17.11 -20.64
N ALA A 34 -16.00 -17.94 -20.56
CA ALA A 34 -17.34 -17.49 -20.16
C ALA A 34 -17.39 -16.85 -18.76
N LEU A 35 -16.56 -17.34 -17.82
CA LEU A 35 -16.46 -16.77 -16.47
C LEU A 35 -15.54 -15.54 -16.46
N ARG A 36 -14.39 -15.62 -17.15
CA ARG A 36 -13.42 -14.53 -17.25
C ARG A 36 -14.04 -13.29 -17.91
N THR A 37 -14.78 -13.47 -19.00
CA THR A 37 -15.45 -12.39 -19.74
C THR A 37 -16.83 -12.03 -19.20
N ARG A 38 -17.24 -12.65 -18.09
CA ARG A 38 -18.51 -12.38 -17.38
C ARG A 38 -19.76 -12.62 -18.26
N GLU A 39 -19.81 -13.71 -19.02
CA GLU A 39 -21.00 -14.05 -19.78
C GLU A 39 -22.23 -14.15 -18.87
N PRO A 40 -23.36 -13.44 -19.18
CA PRO A 40 -24.51 -13.38 -18.27
C PRO A 40 -25.06 -14.74 -17.87
N SER A 41 -25.13 -15.71 -18.81
CA SER A 41 -25.60 -17.07 -18.56
C SER A 41 -24.70 -17.86 -17.63
N ALA A 42 -23.37 -17.73 -17.80
CA ALA A 42 -22.37 -18.36 -16.95
C ALA A 42 -22.41 -17.79 -15.53
N LEU A 43 -22.53 -16.46 -15.39
CA LEU A 43 -22.65 -15.82 -14.08
C LEU A 43 -23.96 -16.18 -13.37
N ALA A 44 -25.08 -16.25 -14.09
CA ALA A 44 -26.36 -16.65 -13.51
C ALA A 44 -26.28 -18.09 -12.98
N ALA A 45 -25.71 -19.01 -13.74
CA ALA A 45 -25.50 -20.39 -13.31
C ALA A 45 -24.53 -20.48 -12.10
N ALA A 46 -23.46 -19.69 -12.10
CA ALA A 46 -22.51 -19.62 -10.99
C ALA A 46 -23.16 -19.11 -9.70
N ARG A 47 -23.96 -18.03 -9.77
CA ARG A 47 -24.67 -17.47 -8.60
C ARG A 47 -25.59 -18.49 -7.93
N VAL A 48 -26.30 -19.31 -8.73
CA VAL A 48 -27.16 -20.37 -8.20
C VAL A 48 -26.31 -21.49 -7.57
N ARG A 49 -25.28 -21.95 -8.26
CA ARG A 49 -24.43 -23.05 -7.81
C ARG A 49 -23.60 -22.71 -6.57
N LEU A 50 -23.15 -21.46 -6.44
CA LEU A 50 -22.22 -20.98 -5.42
C LEU A 50 -22.90 -20.10 -4.36
N THR A 51 -24.22 -20.17 -4.21
CA THR A 51 -24.99 -19.33 -3.30
C THR A 51 -24.37 -19.31 -1.89
N ASP A 52 -24.14 -20.49 -1.30
CA ASP A 52 -23.60 -20.60 0.06
C ASP A 52 -22.18 -20.01 0.18
N ALA A 53 -21.33 -20.20 -0.85
CA ALA A 53 -19.98 -19.66 -0.87
C ALA A 53 -20.00 -18.12 -1.01
N VAL A 54 -20.90 -17.57 -1.82
CA VAL A 54 -21.11 -16.12 -1.94
C VAL A 54 -21.56 -15.52 -0.62
N ASP A 55 -22.54 -16.14 0.03
CA ASP A 55 -23.06 -15.70 1.32
C ASP A 55 -22.00 -15.80 2.42
N TYR A 56 -21.14 -16.82 2.39
CA TYR A 56 -19.99 -16.94 3.28
C TYR A 56 -19.05 -15.72 3.14
N HIS A 57 -18.65 -15.36 1.91
CA HIS A 57 -17.76 -14.21 1.70
C HIS A 57 -18.41 -12.89 2.13
N LYS A 58 -19.72 -12.73 1.89
CA LYS A 58 -20.46 -11.55 2.41
C LYS A 58 -20.48 -11.51 3.93
N ALA A 59 -20.70 -12.64 4.59
CA ALA A 59 -20.70 -12.73 6.04
C ALA A 59 -19.32 -12.40 6.63
N VAL A 60 -18.23 -12.90 6.03
CA VAL A 60 -16.86 -12.57 6.45
C VAL A 60 -16.62 -11.06 6.35
N GLN A 61 -17.03 -10.41 5.26
CA GLN A 61 -16.89 -8.96 5.13
C GLN A 61 -17.75 -8.20 6.15
N PHE A 62 -18.97 -8.66 6.41
CA PHE A 62 -19.82 -8.07 7.46
C PHE A 62 -19.15 -8.12 8.84
N PHE A 63 -18.58 -9.26 9.22
CA PHE A 63 -17.86 -9.37 10.50
C PHE A 63 -16.62 -8.48 10.54
N PHE A 64 -15.84 -8.47 9.45
CA PHE A 64 -14.67 -7.59 9.36
C PHE A 64 -15.06 -6.12 9.56
N PHE A 65 -16.01 -5.61 8.79
CA PHE A 65 -16.41 -4.20 8.87
C PHE A 65 -17.04 -3.85 10.20
N THR A 66 -17.75 -4.78 10.83
CA THR A 66 -18.31 -4.58 12.18
C THR A 66 -17.19 -4.40 13.21
N GLN A 67 -16.21 -5.31 13.19
CA GLN A 67 -15.07 -5.28 14.12
C GLN A 67 -14.16 -4.09 13.84
N TRP A 68 -13.86 -3.83 12.58
CA TRP A 68 -13.03 -2.70 12.18
C TRP A 68 -13.65 -1.35 12.59
N SER A 69 -14.94 -1.17 12.34
CA SER A 69 -15.64 0.06 12.73
C SER A 69 -15.62 0.27 14.24
N ALA A 70 -15.78 -0.79 15.02
CA ALA A 70 -15.66 -0.73 16.47
C ALA A 70 -14.24 -0.35 16.90
N LEU A 71 -13.21 -0.96 16.31
CA LEU A 71 -11.80 -0.64 16.59
C LEU A 71 -11.47 0.81 16.22
N LYS A 72 -11.85 1.25 15.00
CA LYS A 72 -11.62 2.63 14.55
C LYS A 72 -12.30 3.63 15.50
N THR A 73 -13.55 3.38 15.86
CA THR A 73 -14.29 4.24 16.81
C THR A 73 -13.56 4.32 18.14
N TYR A 74 -13.10 3.18 18.68
CA TYR A 74 -12.35 3.14 19.93
C TYR A 74 -11.04 3.93 19.85
N ALA A 75 -10.27 3.74 18.76
CA ALA A 75 -9.01 4.47 18.52
C ALA A 75 -9.25 5.98 18.45
N ASN A 76 -10.25 6.41 17.67
CA ASN A 76 -10.59 7.83 17.50
C ASN A 76 -11.06 8.46 18.83
N GLN A 77 -11.81 7.74 19.67
CA GLN A 77 -12.18 8.21 21.02
C GLN A 77 -10.97 8.42 21.94
N LYS A 78 -9.83 7.76 21.64
CA LYS A 78 -8.55 7.96 22.34
C LYS A 78 -7.67 9.02 21.68
N GLY A 79 -8.16 9.72 20.66
CA GLY A 79 -7.37 10.69 19.89
C GLY A 79 -6.37 10.05 18.91
N ILE A 80 -6.50 8.75 18.65
CA ILE A 80 -5.63 8.01 17.72
C ILE A 80 -6.30 7.94 16.35
N GLN A 81 -5.58 8.35 15.32
CA GLN A 81 -5.98 8.23 13.92
C GLN A 81 -5.38 6.98 13.28
N LEU A 82 -6.14 6.32 12.41
CA LEU A 82 -5.68 5.17 11.63
C LEU A 82 -5.25 5.64 10.26
N VAL A 83 -3.98 5.44 9.93
CA VAL A 83 -3.42 5.69 8.60
C VAL A 83 -3.44 4.39 7.81
N GLY A 84 -4.22 4.36 6.73
CA GLY A 84 -4.24 3.22 5.82
C GLY A 84 -3.32 3.42 4.63
N ASP A 85 -3.05 2.34 3.92
CA ASP A 85 -2.22 2.32 2.72
C ASP A 85 -2.97 1.66 1.58
N ILE A 86 -2.95 2.27 0.38
CA ILE A 86 -3.50 1.66 -0.82
C ILE A 86 -2.48 1.74 -1.96
N PRO A 87 -2.28 0.64 -2.70
CA PRO A 87 -1.46 0.69 -3.90
C PRO A 87 -2.19 1.49 -5.00
N ILE A 88 -1.43 2.19 -5.84
CA ILE A 88 -2.01 2.83 -7.03
C ILE A 88 -2.68 1.78 -7.92
N TYR A 89 -2.03 0.65 -8.16
CA TYR A 89 -2.54 -0.41 -9.03
C TYR A 89 -3.31 -1.48 -8.24
N VAL A 90 -4.29 -2.09 -8.91
CA VAL A 90 -4.97 -3.29 -8.40
C VAL A 90 -4.17 -4.55 -8.73
N SER A 91 -4.52 -5.67 -8.11
CA SER A 91 -3.96 -6.97 -8.50
C SER A 91 -4.50 -7.39 -9.88
N PRO A 92 -3.69 -8.08 -10.71
CA PRO A 92 -4.20 -8.74 -11.92
C PRO A 92 -5.22 -9.84 -11.60
N ASP A 93 -5.22 -10.32 -10.37
CA ASP A 93 -6.16 -11.30 -9.85
C ASP A 93 -7.09 -10.63 -8.82
N SER A 94 -7.96 -9.75 -9.33
CA SER A 94 -8.87 -8.94 -8.50
C SER A 94 -10.28 -8.87 -9.09
N SER A 95 -11.25 -8.68 -8.21
CA SER A 95 -12.63 -8.39 -8.59
C SER A 95 -12.75 -7.08 -9.37
N ASP A 96 -11.88 -6.10 -9.10
CA ASP A 96 -11.87 -4.82 -9.80
C ASP A 96 -11.57 -4.97 -11.29
N LEU A 97 -10.49 -5.71 -11.63
CA LEU A 97 -10.16 -6.02 -13.02
C LEU A 97 -11.27 -6.85 -13.68
N TRP A 98 -11.79 -7.85 -12.97
CA TRP A 98 -12.82 -8.74 -13.49
C TRP A 98 -14.14 -8.02 -13.79
N THR A 99 -14.56 -7.08 -12.93
CA THR A 99 -15.84 -6.39 -13.04
C THR A 99 -15.85 -5.23 -14.03
N ARG A 100 -14.71 -4.56 -14.17
CA ARG A 100 -14.56 -3.34 -14.98
C ARG A 100 -13.30 -3.40 -15.86
N PRO A 101 -13.12 -4.48 -16.67
CA PRO A 101 -11.91 -4.65 -17.49
C PRO A 101 -11.66 -3.50 -18.47
N GLU A 102 -12.71 -2.78 -18.87
CA GLU A 102 -12.61 -1.61 -19.76
C GLU A 102 -11.91 -0.41 -19.14
N LEU A 103 -11.71 -0.39 -17.81
CA LEU A 103 -10.95 0.64 -17.11
C LEU A 103 -9.45 0.36 -17.09
N PHE A 104 -9.04 -0.78 -17.63
CA PHE A 104 -7.65 -1.23 -17.64
C PHE A 104 -7.18 -1.53 -19.06
N GLN A 105 -5.86 -1.58 -19.27
CA GLN A 105 -5.27 -1.90 -20.56
C GLN A 105 -5.34 -3.41 -20.82
N THR A 106 -6.53 -3.87 -21.24
CA THR A 106 -6.83 -5.28 -21.52
C THR A 106 -7.23 -5.47 -22.98
N ASP A 107 -7.18 -6.72 -23.45
CA ASP A 107 -7.83 -7.14 -24.70
C ASP A 107 -9.32 -7.48 -24.48
N GLY A 108 -10.01 -7.88 -25.56
CA GLY A 108 -11.42 -8.26 -25.49
C GLY A 108 -11.67 -9.56 -24.69
N GLN A 109 -10.65 -10.24 -24.26
CA GLN A 109 -10.69 -11.46 -23.45
C GLN A 109 -10.23 -11.23 -22.00
N VAL A 110 -10.09 -9.96 -21.58
CA VAL A 110 -9.63 -9.59 -20.22
C VAL A 110 -8.18 -10.01 -19.92
N HIS A 111 -7.35 -10.24 -20.94
CA HIS A 111 -5.93 -10.41 -20.74
C HIS A 111 -5.24 -9.04 -20.77
N LEU A 112 -4.25 -8.87 -19.91
CA LEU A 112 -3.47 -7.63 -19.85
C LEU A 112 -2.66 -7.46 -21.14
N THR A 113 -2.67 -6.26 -21.71
CA THR A 113 -1.83 -5.89 -22.85
C THR A 113 -0.56 -5.17 -22.42
N GLN A 114 -0.64 -4.44 -21.31
CA GLN A 114 0.45 -3.73 -20.67
C GLN A 114 0.38 -3.95 -19.15
N VAL A 115 1.54 -3.94 -18.49
CA VAL A 115 1.66 -4.09 -17.05
C VAL A 115 2.56 -3.01 -16.45
N ALA A 116 2.38 -2.75 -15.16
CA ALA A 116 3.15 -1.79 -14.40
C ALA A 116 4.52 -2.30 -14.00
N GLY A 117 5.44 -1.37 -13.76
CA GLY A 117 6.76 -1.62 -13.23
C GLY A 117 7.57 -0.34 -13.06
N CYS A 118 8.86 -0.49 -12.85
CA CYS A 118 9.84 0.60 -12.84
C CYS A 118 10.98 0.32 -13.83
N PRO A 119 11.57 1.36 -14.44
CA PRO A 119 12.71 1.18 -15.31
C PRO A 119 13.94 0.62 -14.58
N PRO A 120 14.90 0.06 -15.31
CA PRO A 120 16.22 -0.21 -14.77
C PRO A 120 16.84 1.02 -14.11
N ASP A 121 17.46 0.83 -12.95
CA ASP A 121 18.18 1.85 -12.20
C ASP A 121 19.47 1.29 -11.59
N ALA A 122 20.15 2.09 -10.76
CA ALA A 122 21.39 1.69 -10.10
C ALA A 122 21.20 0.55 -9.07
N PHE A 123 19.98 0.29 -8.62
CA PHE A 123 19.64 -0.72 -7.62
C PHE A 123 19.06 -2.01 -8.25
N ALA A 124 18.40 -1.88 -9.41
CA ALA A 124 17.75 -2.98 -10.13
C ALA A 124 18.10 -2.89 -11.63
N ALA A 125 19.16 -3.60 -12.06
CA ALA A 125 19.68 -3.56 -13.42
C ALA A 125 18.63 -3.95 -14.49
N ASP A 126 17.68 -4.83 -14.17
CA ASP A 126 16.58 -5.26 -15.03
C ASP A 126 15.30 -4.46 -14.82
N GLY A 127 15.33 -3.45 -13.93
CA GLY A 127 14.16 -2.74 -13.43
C GLY A 127 13.27 -3.62 -12.54
N GLN A 128 12.06 -3.16 -12.32
CA GLN A 128 11.07 -3.89 -11.53
C GLN A 128 9.84 -4.18 -12.38
N LEU A 129 9.55 -5.45 -12.60
CA LEU A 129 8.32 -5.90 -13.26
C LEU A 129 7.28 -6.24 -12.19
N TRP A 130 6.32 -5.34 -11.95
CA TRP A 130 5.29 -5.56 -10.92
C TRP A 130 4.13 -6.42 -11.41
N GLY A 131 3.83 -6.39 -12.72
CA GLY A 131 2.79 -7.21 -13.31
C GLY A 131 1.36 -6.74 -13.09
N ASN A 132 1.16 -5.63 -12.37
CA ASN A 132 -0.17 -5.06 -12.13
C ASN A 132 -0.78 -4.50 -13.42
N PRO A 133 -2.13 -4.56 -13.58
CA PRO A 133 -2.81 -3.93 -14.72
C PRO A 133 -2.65 -2.41 -14.70
N LEU A 134 -2.36 -1.85 -15.87
CA LEU A 134 -2.35 -0.41 -16.06
C LEU A 134 -3.76 0.11 -16.38
N TYR A 135 -4.08 1.32 -15.94
CA TYR A 135 -5.36 1.96 -16.20
C TYR A 135 -5.47 2.45 -17.65
N ASP A 136 -6.67 2.36 -18.23
CA ASP A 136 -7.07 3.11 -19.42
C ASP A 136 -7.54 4.50 -18.96
N TRP A 137 -6.61 5.44 -18.82
CA TRP A 137 -6.90 6.78 -18.31
C TRP A 137 -7.94 7.54 -19.14
N PRO A 138 -7.96 7.47 -20.48
CA PRO A 138 -9.05 8.05 -21.28
C PRO A 138 -10.45 7.56 -20.88
N ARG A 139 -10.59 6.28 -20.51
CA ARG A 139 -11.87 5.74 -20.01
C ARG A 139 -12.22 6.29 -18.64
N HIS A 140 -11.23 6.38 -17.75
CA HIS A 140 -11.44 7.00 -16.44
C HIS A 140 -11.85 8.47 -16.55
N GLU A 141 -11.23 9.24 -17.43
CA GLU A 141 -11.62 10.63 -17.70
C GLU A 141 -13.02 10.74 -18.25
N ALA A 142 -13.41 9.88 -19.20
CA ALA A 142 -14.73 9.86 -19.80
C ALA A 142 -15.86 9.59 -18.77
N GLU A 143 -15.57 8.83 -17.69
CA GLU A 143 -16.49 8.64 -16.56
C GLU A 143 -16.21 9.58 -15.38
N HIS A 144 -15.49 10.68 -15.60
CA HIS A 144 -15.12 11.66 -14.56
C HIS A 144 -14.47 11.02 -13.32
N PHE A 145 -13.62 10.02 -13.53
CA PHE A 145 -12.93 9.25 -12.50
C PHE A 145 -13.87 8.60 -11.46
N ALA A 146 -15.09 8.22 -11.86
CA ALA A 146 -16.11 7.70 -10.94
C ALA A 146 -15.64 6.50 -10.15
N TRP A 147 -14.88 5.58 -10.76
CA TRP A 147 -14.30 4.42 -10.08
C TRP A 147 -13.29 4.84 -9.00
N TRP A 148 -12.37 5.75 -9.33
CA TRP A 148 -11.37 6.27 -8.38
C TRP A 148 -12.01 7.07 -7.24
N LYS A 149 -13.01 7.89 -7.54
CA LYS A 149 -13.79 8.62 -6.52
C LYS A 149 -14.44 7.67 -5.52
N ARG A 150 -15.03 6.56 -6.01
CA ARG A 150 -15.61 5.52 -5.13
C ARG A 150 -14.55 4.81 -4.30
N ARG A 151 -13.43 4.38 -4.93
CA ARG A 151 -12.32 3.71 -4.25
C ARG A 151 -11.79 4.57 -3.12
N MET A 152 -11.53 5.83 -3.38
CA MET A 152 -11.00 6.75 -2.38
C MET A 152 -12.00 7.09 -1.28
N LYS A 153 -13.28 7.32 -1.62
CA LYS A 153 -14.34 7.51 -0.61
C LYS A 153 -14.47 6.29 0.30
N HIS A 154 -14.37 5.10 -0.26
CA HIS A 154 -14.41 3.87 0.53
C HIS A 154 -13.18 3.77 1.43
N ALA A 155 -11.97 3.99 0.92
CA ALA A 155 -10.74 3.97 1.70
C ALA A 155 -10.77 4.98 2.86
N THR A 156 -11.21 6.22 2.61
CA THR A 156 -11.33 7.26 3.65
C THR A 156 -12.47 7.02 4.64
N SER A 157 -13.43 6.15 4.34
CA SER A 157 -14.41 5.67 5.32
C SER A 157 -13.81 4.66 6.30
N ILE A 158 -12.86 3.85 5.82
CA ILE A 158 -12.18 2.81 6.61
C ILE A 158 -11.04 3.42 7.45
N TYR A 159 -10.28 4.34 6.89
CA TYR A 159 -9.14 5.00 7.52
C TYR A 159 -9.42 6.48 7.77
N ASP A 160 -8.65 7.11 8.65
CA ASP A 160 -8.70 8.55 8.89
C ASP A 160 -7.82 9.31 7.90
N VAL A 161 -6.70 8.69 7.51
CA VAL A 161 -5.77 9.16 6.50
C VAL A 161 -5.40 7.99 5.58
N VAL A 162 -5.24 8.23 4.29
CA VAL A 162 -4.88 7.21 3.30
C VAL A 162 -3.56 7.58 2.62
N ARG A 163 -2.54 6.74 2.77
CA ARG A 163 -1.34 6.82 1.94
C ARG A 163 -1.64 6.20 0.57
N ILE A 164 -1.35 6.91 -0.49
CA ILE A 164 -1.39 6.35 -1.85
C ILE A 164 0.04 6.00 -2.25
N ASP A 165 0.27 4.71 -2.40
CA ASP A 165 1.55 4.18 -2.86
C ASP A 165 1.79 4.49 -4.33
N HIS A 166 3.05 4.79 -4.69
CA HIS A 166 3.47 5.15 -6.05
C HIS A 166 2.68 6.32 -6.67
N PHE A 167 2.44 7.39 -5.90
CA PHE A 167 1.64 8.55 -6.31
C PHE A 167 2.13 9.21 -7.60
N ARG A 168 3.44 9.15 -7.89
CA ARG A 168 4.00 9.67 -9.14
C ARG A 168 3.36 9.04 -10.39
N GLY A 169 2.82 7.83 -10.29
CA GLY A 169 2.17 7.10 -11.38
C GLY A 169 0.95 7.84 -11.99
N PHE A 170 0.38 8.81 -11.27
CA PHE A 170 -0.67 9.68 -11.82
C PHE A 170 -0.12 10.75 -12.76
N GLU A 171 1.14 11.14 -12.62
CA GLU A 171 1.81 12.05 -13.56
C GLU A 171 2.35 11.29 -14.77
N SER A 172 3.15 10.25 -14.50
CA SER A 172 3.67 9.34 -15.52
C SER A 172 3.95 7.98 -14.90
N TYR A 173 3.61 6.95 -15.64
CA TYR A 173 3.76 5.55 -15.24
C TYR A 173 4.62 4.78 -16.24
N TYR A 174 5.31 3.75 -15.75
CA TYR A 174 6.15 2.93 -16.59
C TYR A 174 5.34 1.73 -17.11
N SER A 175 5.17 1.69 -18.44
CA SER A 175 4.35 0.70 -19.14
C SER A 175 5.24 -0.33 -19.79
N ILE A 176 5.04 -1.59 -19.45
CA ILE A 176 5.78 -2.74 -19.95
C ILE A 176 4.82 -3.64 -20.73
N PRO A 177 5.16 -4.10 -21.96
CA PRO A 177 4.31 -5.05 -22.68
C PRO A 177 4.07 -6.31 -21.84
N ALA A 178 2.82 -6.76 -21.74
CA ALA A 178 2.49 -7.98 -21.04
C ALA A 178 3.20 -9.18 -21.67
N GLY A 179 3.68 -10.12 -20.85
CA GLY A 179 4.49 -11.24 -21.30
C GLY A 179 6.01 -11.01 -21.29
N ASN A 180 6.48 -9.78 -21.08
CA ASN A 180 7.88 -9.54 -20.83
C ASN A 180 8.31 -10.17 -19.49
N THR A 181 9.56 -10.63 -19.43
CA THR A 181 10.16 -11.23 -18.23
C THR A 181 10.96 -10.23 -17.39
N THR A 182 11.24 -9.05 -17.94
CA THR A 182 11.96 -7.95 -17.28
C THR A 182 11.30 -6.61 -17.62
N ALA A 183 11.65 -5.56 -16.91
CA ALA A 183 11.16 -4.22 -17.16
C ALA A 183 11.94 -3.47 -18.28
N ALA A 184 13.02 -4.04 -18.82
CA ALA A 184 13.92 -3.35 -19.75
C ALA A 184 13.25 -2.86 -21.05
N GLY A 185 12.15 -3.50 -21.48
CA GLY A 185 11.40 -3.13 -22.70
C GLY A 185 10.26 -2.11 -22.47
N GLY A 186 10.13 -1.58 -21.28
CA GLY A 186 9.07 -0.63 -20.94
C GLY A 186 9.35 0.81 -21.41
N LYS A 187 8.34 1.66 -21.25
CA LYS A 187 8.43 3.10 -21.56
C LYS A 187 7.59 3.93 -20.60
N TRP A 188 8.01 5.15 -20.38
CA TRP A 188 7.21 6.13 -19.67
C TRP A 188 6.01 6.59 -20.50
N VAL A 189 4.85 6.64 -19.88
CA VAL A 189 3.59 7.09 -20.46
C VAL A 189 2.97 8.13 -19.53
N LYS A 190 2.44 9.21 -20.08
CA LYS A 190 1.79 10.28 -19.33
C LYS A 190 0.50 9.77 -18.70
N GLY A 191 0.32 10.08 -17.41
CA GLY A 191 -0.90 9.83 -16.66
C GLY A 191 -1.90 11.00 -16.73
N PRO A 192 -3.00 10.93 -15.97
CA PRO A 192 -4.06 11.95 -15.95
C PRO A 192 -3.66 13.24 -15.23
N ASP A 193 -2.59 13.22 -14.44
CA ASP A 193 -1.97 14.38 -13.79
C ASP A 193 -3.00 15.27 -13.06
N ARG A 194 -3.10 16.54 -13.43
CA ARG A 194 -3.98 17.51 -12.80
C ARG A 194 -5.46 17.12 -12.82
N ALA A 195 -5.94 16.49 -13.89
CA ALA A 195 -7.33 16.07 -14.00
C ALA A 195 -7.73 15.08 -12.90
N PHE A 196 -6.81 14.16 -12.54
CA PHE A 196 -7.01 13.24 -11.43
C PHE A 196 -7.07 13.99 -10.08
N ILE A 197 -6.14 14.93 -9.85
CA ILE A 197 -6.10 15.70 -8.60
C ILE A 197 -7.40 16.49 -8.41
N ASP A 198 -7.87 17.18 -9.44
CA ASP A 198 -9.11 17.96 -9.39
C ASP A 198 -10.32 17.07 -9.09
N ALA A 199 -10.38 15.85 -9.67
CA ALA A 199 -11.41 14.87 -9.38
C ALA A 199 -11.38 14.36 -7.95
N MET A 200 -10.17 14.17 -7.36
CA MET A 200 -10.03 13.78 -5.95
C MET A 200 -10.42 14.91 -5.00
N HIS A 201 -10.04 16.15 -5.29
CA HIS A 201 -10.46 17.32 -4.51
C HIS A 201 -11.98 17.51 -4.53
N GLU A 202 -12.63 17.31 -5.68
CA GLU A 202 -14.10 17.32 -5.77
C GLU A 202 -14.75 16.25 -4.89
N ALA A 203 -14.17 15.06 -4.84
CA ALA A 203 -14.74 13.92 -4.12
C ALA A 203 -14.51 13.94 -2.61
N LEU A 204 -13.36 14.43 -2.15
CA LEU A 204 -12.85 14.26 -0.78
C LEU A 204 -12.48 15.58 -0.10
N GLY A 205 -12.38 16.69 -0.84
CA GLY A 205 -11.71 17.90 -0.34
C GLY A 205 -10.18 17.78 -0.40
N GLN A 206 -9.49 18.59 0.40
CA GLN A 206 -8.01 18.70 0.35
C GLN A 206 -7.29 17.93 1.47
N GLY A 207 -7.95 17.09 2.24
CA GLY A 207 -7.36 16.44 3.40
C GLY A 207 -7.41 14.92 3.36
N GLY A 208 -6.67 14.31 4.29
CA GLY A 208 -6.75 12.86 4.54
C GLY A 208 -5.97 11.97 3.56
N ILE A 209 -5.07 12.54 2.74
CA ILE A 209 -4.22 11.78 1.81
C ILE A 209 -2.76 12.09 2.07
N ILE A 210 -1.90 11.07 2.06
CA ILE A 210 -0.44 11.15 1.99
C ILE A 210 -0.03 10.62 0.62
N ALA A 211 0.83 11.36 -0.09
CA ALA A 211 1.35 10.95 -1.38
C ALA A 211 2.73 10.29 -1.21
N GLU A 212 2.87 9.04 -1.64
CA GLU A 212 4.20 8.43 -1.73
C GLU A 212 4.91 8.99 -2.97
N ASP A 213 5.90 9.84 -2.70
CA ASP A 213 6.71 10.56 -3.68
C ASP A 213 8.19 10.16 -3.61
N LEU A 214 8.47 8.90 -3.31
CA LEU A 214 9.85 8.40 -3.21
C LEU A 214 10.48 8.14 -4.59
N GLY A 215 11.81 8.04 -4.60
CA GLY A 215 12.59 7.79 -5.81
C GLY A 215 12.86 9.05 -6.65
N TYR A 216 13.06 8.85 -7.96
CA TYR A 216 13.39 9.96 -8.86
C TYR A 216 12.17 10.80 -9.22
N LEU A 217 12.16 12.06 -8.77
CA LEU A 217 11.07 13.01 -9.00
C LEU A 217 11.44 14.02 -10.10
N THR A 218 10.71 13.96 -11.21
CA THR A 218 10.82 14.99 -12.25
C THR A 218 10.18 16.32 -11.81
N PRO A 219 10.48 17.45 -12.46
CA PRO A 219 9.82 18.71 -12.15
C PRO A 219 8.30 18.64 -12.29
N GLU A 220 7.78 17.86 -13.23
CA GLU A 220 6.35 17.67 -13.47
C GLU A 220 5.67 16.95 -12.29
N VAL A 221 6.29 15.87 -11.77
CA VAL A 221 5.80 15.16 -10.57
C VAL A 221 5.77 16.11 -9.37
N LYS A 222 6.82 16.91 -9.17
CA LYS A 222 6.85 17.91 -8.09
C LYS A 222 5.76 18.96 -8.24
N THR A 223 5.47 19.38 -9.47
CA THR A 223 4.39 20.32 -9.78
C THR A 223 3.03 19.72 -9.48
N MET A 224 2.78 18.47 -9.87
CA MET A 224 1.54 17.76 -9.56
C MET A 224 1.36 17.58 -8.05
N LEU A 225 2.41 17.16 -7.33
CA LEU A 225 2.38 17.03 -5.87
C LEU A 225 2.08 18.37 -5.20
N ALA A 226 2.75 19.45 -5.59
CA ALA A 226 2.47 20.77 -5.04
C ALA A 226 1.02 21.22 -5.32
N ALA A 227 0.49 20.92 -6.51
CA ALA A 227 -0.88 21.23 -6.88
C ALA A 227 -1.92 20.39 -6.12
N SER A 228 -1.56 19.19 -5.67
CA SER A 228 -2.44 18.33 -4.86
C SER A 228 -2.60 18.85 -3.43
N GLY A 229 -1.60 19.56 -2.91
CA GLY A 229 -1.54 19.96 -1.50
C GLY A 229 -1.33 18.79 -0.53
N TYR A 230 -1.15 17.56 -1.03
CA TYR A 230 -0.91 16.39 -0.19
C TYR A 230 0.51 16.38 0.35
N PRO A 231 0.73 15.99 1.61
CA PRO A 231 2.08 15.80 2.14
C PRO A 231 2.80 14.66 1.41
N GLY A 232 4.02 14.94 0.97
CA GLY A 232 4.95 13.92 0.48
C GLY A 232 5.70 13.24 1.63
N MET A 233 6.48 12.22 1.31
CA MET A 233 7.20 11.40 2.30
C MET A 233 8.69 11.75 2.37
N LYS A 234 9.27 11.63 3.55
CA LYS A 234 10.70 11.80 3.82
C LYS A 234 11.21 10.60 4.61
N ILE A 235 12.18 9.89 4.07
CA ILE A 235 12.76 8.70 4.69
C ILE A 235 14.16 9.03 5.20
N MET A 236 14.36 8.96 6.51
CA MET A 236 15.62 9.33 7.16
C MET A 236 16.79 8.45 6.70
N GLN A 237 16.56 7.16 6.49
CA GLN A 237 17.60 6.25 5.98
C GLN A 237 18.15 6.68 4.62
N PHE A 238 17.31 7.31 3.76
CA PHE A 238 17.76 7.81 2.45
C PHE A 238 18.55 9.10 2.52
N ALA A 239 18.55 9.79 3.67
CA ALA A 239 19.30 11.03 3.88
C ALA A 239 20.82 10.82 3.90
N PHE A 240 21.28 9.61 4.16
CA PHE A 240 22.67 9.35 4.50
C PHE A 240 23.40 8.50 3.45
N ASP A 241 22.97 8.54 2.19
CA ASP A 241 23.79 8.03 1.08
C ASP A 241 24.95 9.00 0.85
N SER A 242 26.16 8.57 1.17
CA SER A 242 27.37 9.41 1.05
C SER A 242 27.75 9.73 -0.40
N ARG A 243 27.17 9.01 -1.36
CA ARG A 243 27.39 9.17 -2.82
C ARG A 243 26.47 10.20 -3.43
N GLU A 244 25.30 10.42 -2.84
CA GLU A 244 24.27 11.34 -3.32
C GLU A 244 23.91 12.38 -2.25
N PRO A 245 24.65 13.52 -2.16
CA PRO A 245 24.39 14.47 -1.11
C PRO A 245 23.06 15.20 -1.28
N GLY A 246 22.16 15.09 -0.31
CA GLY A 246 21.32 16.19 0.07
C GLY A 246 19.82 16.14 -0.18
N ASN A 247 19.24 15.15 -0.89
CA ASN A 247 17.81 15.22 -1.21
C ASN A 247 16.85 14.89 -0.04
N TYR A 248 17.31 14.15 0.96
CA TYR A 248 16.51 13.70 2.10
C TYR A 248 17.03 14.20 3.45
N LEU A 249 18.00 15.13 3.47
CA LEU A 249 18.50 15.69 4.73
C LEU A 249 17.43 16.54 5.42
N PRO A 250 17.27 16.46 6.75
CA PRO A 250 16.20 17.14 7.48
C PRO A 250 16.09 18.65 7.24
N TYR A 251 17.20 19.35 6.95
CA TYR A 251 17.17 20.79 6.66
C TYR A 251 16.48 21.12 5.32
N THR A 252 16.25 20.12 4.43
CA THR A 252 15.57 20.30 3.14
C THR A 252 14.06 20.06 3.25
N TYR A 253 13.57 19.59 4.39
CA TYR A 253 12.16 19.25 4.55
C TYR A 253 11.27 20.49 4.55
N THR A 254 10.05 20.29 4.12
CA THR A 254 8.97 21.28 4.20
C THR A 254 7.97 20.83 5.25
N ARG A 255 7.18 21.77 5.80
CA ARG A 255 6.16 21.44 6.80
C ARG A 255 5.17 20.42 6.28
N ASN A 256 4.62 20.63 5.08
CA ASN A 256 3.68 19.72 4.45
C ASN A 256 4.39 18.44 3.98
N SER A 257 4.85 17.64 4.92
CA SER A 257 5.48 16.34 4.68
C SER A 257 5.31 15.41 5.87
N VAL A 258 5.48 14.11 5.61
CA VAL A 258 5.52 13.06 6.62
C VAL A 258 6.92 12.46 6.65
N VAL A 259 7.57 12.48 7.80
CA VAL A 259 8.91 11.90 7.96
C VAL A 259 8.84 10.52 8.62
N TYR A 260 9.69 9.62 8.17
CA TYR A 260 9.86 8.27 8.68
C TYR A 260 11.34 8.03 8.99
N THR A 261 11.66 7.19 9.98
CA THR A 261 13.02 6.61 10.06
C THR A 261 13.24 5.66 8.89
N GLY A 262 12.31 4.78 8.63
CA GLY A 262 12.13 3.90 7.48
C GLY A 262 10.66 3.51 7.37
N THR A 263 10.22 2.97 6.23
CA THR A 263 8.88 2.43 6.02
C THR A 263 8.84 0.92 6.26
N HIS A 264 7.67 0.30 6.06
CA HIS A 264 7.52 -1.17 6.08
C HIS A 264 8.36 -1.87 5.00
N ASP A 265 8.75 -1.18 3.93
CA ASP A 265 9.61 -1.71 2.85
C ASP A 265 11.10 -1.61 3.17
N ASN A 266 11.47 -0.82 4.15
CA ASN A 266 12.85 -0.65 4.57
C ASN A 266 13.23 -1.71 5.62
N VAL A 267 14.52 -1.98 5.75
CA VAL A 267 15.04 -2.66 6.94
C VAL A 267 14.90 -1.74 8.15
N THR A 268 14.84 -2.31 9.35
CA THR A 268 14.85 -1.50 10.59
C THR A 268 16.08 -0.60 10.65
N THR A 269 16.07 0.45 11.45
CA THR A 269 17.22 1.35 11.59
C THR A 269 18.46 0.62 12.15
N GLU A 270 18.28 -0.31 13.08
CA GLU A 270 19.36 -1.18 13.55
C GLU A 270 19.90 -2.09 12.43
N GLY A 271 19.00 -2.66 11.62
CA GLY A 271 19.37 -3.43 10.44
C GLY A 271 20.12 -2.59 9.40
N TRP A 272 19.65 -1.36 9.12
CA TRP A 272 20.32 -0.42 8.23
C TRP A 272 21.74 -0.10 8.76
N ARG A 273 21.89 0.22 10.04
CA ARG A 273 23.18 0.48 10.66
C ARG A 273 24.18 -0.69 10.50
N ALA A 274 23.65 -1.92 10.53
CA ALA A 274 24.47 -3.13 10.39
C ALA A 274 24.85 -3.46 8.94
N THR A 275 24.07 -3.01 7.95
CA THR A 275 24.22 -3.39 6.54
C THR A 275 24.64 -2.25 5.61
N ALA A 276 24.45 -0.99 6.01
CA ALA A 276 24.90 0.18 5.26
C ALA A 276 26.43 0.26 5.20
N SER A 277 26.94 1.00 4.23
CA SER A 277 28.38 1.22 4.14
C SER A 277 28.92 1.92 5.39
N PRO A 278 30.16 1.66 5.83
CA PRO A 278 30.78 2.38 6.94
C PRO A 278 30.78 3.90 6.72
N GLU A 279 30.92 4.34 5.49
CA GLU A 279 30.90 5.73 5.08
C GLU A 279 29.53 6.38 5.33
N ASP A 280 28.43 5.68 5.00
CA ASP A 280 27.07 6.15 5.21
C ASP A 280 26.74 6.25 6.69
N VAL A 281 27.10 5.22 7.47
CA VAL A 281 26.96 5.23 8.95
C VAL A 281 27.76 6.37 9.55
N HIS A 282 29.00 6.56 9.11
CA HIS A 282 29.84 7.66 9.58
C HIS A 282 29.23 9.02 9.23
N TYR A 283 28.69 9.16 8.02
CA TYR A 283 28.01 10.39 7.57
C TYR A 283 26.79 10.69 8.46
N ALA A 284 25.94 9.69 8.69
CA ALA A 284 24.79 9.81 9.58
C ALA A 284 25.19 10.23 11.00
N CYS A 285 26.18 9.55 11.59
CA CYS A 285 26.68 9.86 12.93
C CYS A 285 27.24 11.28 13.04
N ARG A 286 27.98 11.75 12.02
CA ARG A 286 28.50 13.12 11.99
C ARG A 286 27.38 14.16 11.91
N TYR A 287 26.38 13.92 11.02
CA TYR A 287 25.27 14.82 10.84
C TYR A 287 24.40 14.91 12.09
N LEU A 288 24.05 13.76 12.65
CA LEU A 288 23.20 13.64 13.84
C LEU A 288 23.97 13.86 15.17
N ARG A 289 25.29 14.01 15.11
CA ARG A 289 26.18 14.21 16.29
C ARG A 289 26.05 13.10 17.33
N CYS A 290 26.03 11.86 16.89
CA CYS A 290 25.90 10.68 17.74
C CYS A 290 27.03 9.67 17.48
N THR A 291 27.09 8.63 18.32
CA THR A 291 27.91 7.43 18.05
C THR A 291 27.10 6.40 17.27
N PRO A 292 27.75 5.43 16.59
CA PRO A 292 27.00 4.35 15.92
C PRO A 292 26.07 3.57 16.84
N LYS A 293 26.37 3.49 18.12
CA LYS A 293 25.52 2.80 19.12
C LYS A 293 24.20 3.55 19.36
N ASP A 294 24.25 4.87 19.28
CA ASP A 294 23.10 5.74 19.59
C ASP A 294 22.37 6.19 18.33
N LEU A 295 22.70 5.62 17.16
CA LEU A 295 22.22 6.10 15.86
C LEU A 295 20.71 5.98 15.68
N THR A 296 20.11 4.89 16.15
CA THR A 296 18.65 4.67 16.08
C THR A 296 17.90 5.75 16.87
N GLU A 297 18.31 6.00 18.11
CA GLU A 297 17.75 7.07 18.94
C GLU A 297 17.93 8.46 18.30
N ALA A 298 19.11 8.72 17.72
CA ALA A 298 19.39 9.99 17.06
C ALA A 298 18.53 10.18 15.81
N MET A 299 18.27 9.14 15.02
CA MET A 299 17.34 9.20 13.87
C MET A 299 15.91 9.44 14.32
N ILE A 300 15.43 8.74 15.35
CA ILE A 300 14.10 8.97 15.93
C ILE A 300 13.97 10.42 16.42
N ALA A 301 14.94 10.90 17.19
CA ALA A 301 14.95 12.27 17.69
C ALA A 301 14.96 13.30 16.54
N ALA A 302 15.72 13.04 15.47
CA ALA A 302 15.76 13.91 14.30
C ALA A 302 14.41 13.93 13.56
N CYS A 303 13.72 12.79 13.42
CA CYS A 303 12.37 12.74 12.86
C CYS A 303 11.37 13.56 13.69
N LEU A 304 11.40 13.39 15.02
CA LEU A 304 10.48 14.07 15.94
C LEU A 304 10.75 15.58 16.08
N SER A 305 11.96 16.03 15.77
CA SER A 305 12.37 17.45 15.90
C SER A 305 12.46 18.21 14.59
N CYS A 306 12.23 17.57 13.44
CA CYS A 306 12.26 18.24 12.15
C CYS A 306 10.99 19.08 11.92
N VAL A 307 10.94 19.78 10.76
CA VAL A 307 9.84 20.69 10.42
C VAL A 307 8.59 20.00 9.88
N SER A 308 8.65 18.68 9.57
CA SER A 308 7.51 17.92 9.04
C SER A 308 6.32 17.94 10.00
N ASP A 309 5.12 18.10 9.47
CA ASP A 309 3.91 18.17 10.30
C ASP A 309 3.55 16.81 10.94
N MET A 310 4.10 15.69 10.40
CA MET A 310 3.88 14.35 10.93
C MET A 310 5.17 13.54 10.92
N ALA A 311 5.40 12.75 11.97
CA ALA A 311 6.46 11.75 12.05
C ALA A 311 5.87 10.37 12.33
N ILE A 312 6.22 9.36 11.53
CA ILE A 312 5.80 7.97 11.70
C ILE A 312 7.06 7.12 11.90
N ILE A 313 7.17 6.51 13.06
CA ILE A 313 8.33 5.70 13.45
C ILE A 313 7.87 4.24 13.60
N PRO A 314 8.48 3.30 12.87
CA PRO A 314 8.19 1.87 13.04
C PRO A 314 8.38 1.42 14.50
N MET A 315 7.48 0.58 14.99
CA MET A 315 7.60 0.02 16.35
C MET A 315 8.91 -0.76 16.52
N ALA A 316 9.40 -1.41 15.46
CA ALA A 316 10.68 -2.11 15.47
C ALA A 316 11.86 -1.18 15.79
N ASP A 317 11.83 0.08 15.35
CA ASP A 317 12.86 1.08 15.65
C ASP A 317 12.78 1.53 17.11
N TRP A 318 11.56 1.76 17.64
CA TRP A 318 11.35 2.07 19.06
C TRP A 318 11.84 0.95 19.99
N LEU A 319 11.76 -0.30 19.54
CA LEU A 319 12.20 -1.48 20.29
C LEU A 319 13.65 -1.88 19.99
N HIS A 320 14.37 -1.13 19.16
CA HIS A 320 15.74 -1.42 18.73
C HIS A 320 15.93 -2.84 18.16
N LEU A 321 14.93 -3.30 17.40
CA LEU A 321 14.99 -4.63 16.77
C LEU A 321 15.87 -4.60 15.52
N GLY A 322 16.59 -5.70 15.28
CA GLY A 322 17.46 -5.88 14.12
C GLY A 322 16.70 -6.17 12.82
N ALA A 323 17.45 -6.56 11.78
CA ALA A 323 16.91 -6.80 10.45
C ALA A 323 15.85 -7.92 10.40
N GLU A 324 15.85 -8.81 11.36
CA GLU A 324 14.88 -9.90 11.53
C GLU A 324 13.43 -9.38 11.73
N ALA A 325 13.28 -8.16 12.24
CA ALA A 325 11.98 -7.51 12.43
C ALA A 325 11.49 -6.71 11.20
N ARG A 326 12.15 -6.84 10.04
CA ARG A 326 11.70 -6.23 8.79
C ARG A 326 10.35 -6.82 8.40
N ILE A 327 9.36 -5.96 8.13
CA ILE A 327 7.99 -6.38 7.85
C ILE A 327 7.84 -6.86 6.40
N ASN A 328 8.39 -6.12 5.44
CA ASN A 328 8.27 -6.41 4.01
C ASN A 328 9.61 -6.29 3.30
N THR A 329 9.87 -7.21 2.37
CA THR A 329 10.99 -7.13 1.43
C THR A 329 10.40 -7.11 0.02
N PRO A 330 10.37 -5.96 -0.65
CA PRO A 330 9.84 -5.85 -2.00
C PRO A 330 10.43 -6.93 -2.92
N GLN A 331 9.59 -7.48 -3.82
CA GLN A 331 9.95 -8.54 -4.79
C GLN A 331 10.18 -9.95 -4.22
N HIS A 332 10.04 -10.18 -2.91
CA HIS A 332 10.10 -11.52 -2.35
C HIS A 332 8.70 -12.03 -2.02
N THR A 333 8.30 -13.13 -2.65
CA THR A 333 7.04 -13.81 -2.35
C THR A 333 7.28 -14.90 -1.29
N GLY A 334 6.67 -14.79 -0.12
CA GLY A 334 6.61 -15.84 0.92
C GLY A 334 7.05 -15.41 2.32
N LEU A 335 6.54 -16.08 3.34
CA LEU A 335 6.92 -16.15 4.78
C LEU A 335 7.24 -14.85 5.58
N GLN A 336 7.06 -13.67 5.02
CA GLN A 336 7.42 -12.42 5.69
C GLN A 336 6.49 -12.04 6.87
N LEU A 337 5.27 -12.53 6.90
CA LEU A 337 4.32 -12.31 8.00
C LEU A 337 4.56 -13.22 9.23
N ALA A 338 5.43 -14.22 9.13
CA ALA A 338 5.69 -15.16 10.22
C ALA A 338 6.49 -14.54 11.37
N VAL A 339 7.33 -13.52 11.11
CA VAL A 339 8.18 -12.89 12.13
C VAL A 339 7.38 -12.04 13.11
N ALA A 340 6.27 -11.47 12.70
CA ALA A 340 5.41 -10.65 13.57
C ALA A 340 4.68 -11.47 14.64
N SER A 341 4.50 -12.77 14.46
CA SER A 341 3.81 -13.65 15.41
C SER A 341 4.69 -14.14 16.56
N ASP A 342 6.01 -14.16 16.37
CA ASP A 342 6.94 -14.68 17.39
C ASP A 342 7.29 -13.65 18.47
N HIS A 343 6.87 -12.40 18.30
CA HIS A 343 7.12 -11.30 19.26
C HIS A 343 5.84 -10.78 19.93
N ALA A 344 4.74 -11.53 19.91
CA ALA A 344 3.62 -11.24 20.78
C ALA A 344 4.09 -11.30 22.25
N PRO A 345 3.83 -10.27 23.08
CA PRO A 345 4.22 -10.35 24.49
C PRO A 345 3.55 -11.55 25.13
N ASP A 346 4.34 -12.37 25.84
CA ASP A 346 3.82 -13.45 26.65
C ASP A 346 2.69 -12.93 27.53
N GLU A 347 1.54 -13.60 27.48
CA GLU A 347 0.47 -13.34 28.46
C GLU A 347 1.07 -13.44 29.88
N PRO A 348 0.76 -12.53 30.79
CA PRO A 348 1.26 -12.62 32.14
C PRO A 348 0.80 -13.94 32.74
N ALA A 349 1.75 -14.76 33.15
CA ALA A 349 1.53 -16.05 33.78
C ALA A 349 0.45 -15.94 34.85
N GLY A 350 -0.60 -16.69 34.67
CA GLY A 350 -1.77 -16.71 35.55
C GLY A 350 -1.37 -16.86 37.02
N GLY A 351 -1.87 -15.97 37.85
CA GLY A 351 -1.71 -16.02 39.29
C GLY A 351 -2.24 -17.35 39.88
N PRO A 352 -1.80 -17.73 41.07
CA PRO A 352 -2.02 -19.05 41.62
C PRO A 352 -3.50 -19.36 41.83
N HIS A 353 -3.95 -20.48 41.27
CA HIS A 353 -5.23 -21.09 41.59
C HIS A 353 -5.30 -21.36 43.10
N ARG A 354 -6.14 -20.62 43.80
CA ARG A 354 -6.57 -21.03 45.14
C ARG A 354 -7.41 -22.31 45.01
N ARG A 355 -6.88 -23.41 45.49
CA ARG A 355 -7.67 -24.59 45.81
C ARG A 355 -8.55 -24.25 46.99
N SER A 356 -9.85 -24.40 46.84
CA SER A 356 -10.78 -24.49 47.96
C SER A 356 -10.99 -25.97 48.26
N ASP A 357 -10.15 -26.50 49.14
CA ASP A 357 -10.50 -27.68 49.95
C ASP A 357 -10.95 -27.11 51.29
N ASP A 358 -12.19 -27.33 51.64
CA ASP A 358 -12.59 -27.54 53.02
C ASP A 358 -13.96 -28.24 53.08
N PRO A 359 -14.05 -29.33 53.83
CA PRO A 359 -15.29 -30.01 54.14
C PRO A 359 -15.87 -29.49 55.45
N VAL A 360 -17.16 -29.26 55.51
CA VAL A 360 -18.13 -29.72 56.52
C VAL A 360 -19.50 -29.18 56.14
#